data_80df60adff3f7cf8d39b2525ac2cb6ce
#
_entry.id   80df60adff3f7cf8d39b2525ac2cb6ce
#
_cell.length_a   1.000
_cell.length_b   1.000
_cell.length_c   1.000
_cell.angle_alpha   90.00
_cell.angle_beta   90.00
_cell.angle_gamma   90.00
#
_symmetry.space_group_name_H-M   'P 1'
#
loop_
_entity.id
_entity.type
_entity.pdbx_description
1 polymer ?
#
loop_
_entity_poly.entity_id
_entity_poly.type
_entity_poly.pdbx_seq_one_letter_code
_entity_poly.pdbx_strand_id
1 'polypeptide(L)' 'MEESLKNVEKVFDADFDYLDGLTCTTENYWFNIRGSNTEPKLRVNVEGISEKVITEVLEKISSNI' A
#
# COMPACT_ATOMS: atom_id res chain seq x y z
N MET A 1 5.44 10.00 7.76
CA MET A 1 4.52 9.40 6.77
C MET A 1 5.14 9.20 5.40
N GLU A 2 5.77 10.22 4.83
CA GLU A 2 6.42 10.09 3.52
C GLU A 2 7.53 9.05 3.46
N GLU A 3 8.32 8.92 4.51
CA GLU A 3 9.38 7.90 4.58
C GLU A 3 8.83 6.49 4.56
N SER A 4 7.71 6.26 5.27
CA SER A 4 7.06 4.95 5.29
C SER A 4 6.54 4.59 3.90
N LEU A 5 5.94 5.54 3.18
CA LEU A 5 5.46 5.32 1.84
C LEU A 5 6.60 5.04 0.86
N LYS A 6 7.74 5.73 1.01
CA LYS A 6 8.92 5.46 0.19
C LYS A 6 9.47 4.05 0.42
N ASN A 7 9.45 3.60 1.68
CA ASN A 7 9.89 2.24 1.99
C ASN A 7 8.97 1.19 1.34
N VAL A 8 7.67 1.45 1.34
CA VAL A 8 6.71 0.57 0.67
C VAL A 8 6.99 0.52 -0.83
N GLU A 9 7.24 1.67 -1.47
CA GLU A 9 7.57 1.72 -2.90
C GLU A 9 8.76 0.84 -3.26
N LYS A 10 9.77 0.80 -2.40
CA LYS A 10 11.00 0.06 -2.66
C LYS A 10 10.81 -1.45 -2.69
N VAL A 11 9.82 -1.96 -1.97
CA VAL A 11 9.58 -3.40 -1.90
C VAL A 11 8.57 -3.89 -2.94
N PHE A 12 7.93 -2.98 -3.66
CA PHE A 12 6.99 -3.33 -4.73
C PHE A 12 7.51 -2.81 -6.06
N ASP A 13 7.63 -3.71 -7.02
CA ASP A 13 8.04 -3.34 -8.39
C ASP A 13 6.78 -3.22 -9.23
N ALA A 14 6.14 -2.07 -9.18
CA ALA A 14 4.85 -1.83 -9.81
C ALA A 14 4.66 -0.34 -10.10
N ASP A 15 3.60 -0.01 -10.80
CA ASP A 15 3.23 1.36 -11.08
C ASP A 15 2.56 1.99 -9.85
N PHE A 16 3.00 3.19 -9.50
CA PHE A 16 2.47 3.93 -8.37
C PHE A 16 1.82 5.24 -8.81
N ASP A 17 0.76 5.61 -8.12
CA ASP A 17 0.05 6.86 -8.33
C ASP A 17 -0.04 7.59 -6.99
N TYR A 18 0.18 8.89 -7.01
CA TYR A 18 0.17 9.73 -5.80
C TYR A 18 -1.02 10.68 -5.73
N LEU A 19 -2.01 10.50 -6.58
CA LEU A 19 -3.14 11.41 -6.65
C LEU A 19 -3.95 11.44 -5.35
N ASP A 20 -4.14 10.29 -4.72
CA ASP A 20 -4.90 10.15 -3.48
C ASP A 20 -4.13 9.22 -2.53
N GLY A 21 -3.02 9.73 -1.98
CA GLY A 21 -2.09 8.92 -1.23
C GLY A 21 -1.24 8.06 -2.16
N LEU A 22 -0.78 6.92 -1.70
CA LEU A 22 0.01 6.00 -2.50
C LEU A 22 -0.89 4.87 -3.02
N THR A 23 -1.07 4.80 -4.32
CA THR A 23 -1.83 3.73 -4.97
C THR A 23 -0.92 2.88 -5.83
N CYS A 24 -0.96 1.57 -5.62
CA CYS A 24 -0.22 0.60 -6.41
C CYS A 24 -1.21 -0.30 -7.14
N THR A 25 -1.03 -0.46 -8.44
CA THR A 25 -1.90 -1.30 -9.25
C THR A 25 -1.07 -2.31 -10.03
N THR A 26 -1.41 -3.59 -9.89
CA THR A 26 -0.78 -4.68 -10.65
C THR A 26 -1.86 -5.59 -11.20
N GLU A 27 -1.48 -6.57 -12.01
CA GLU A 27 -2.42 -7.55 -12.55
C GLU A 27 -3.03 -8.44 -11.47
N ASN A 28 -2.30 -8.67 -10.37
CA ASN A 28 -2.70 -9.63 -9.34
C ASN A 28 -3.31 -8.97 -8.11
N TYR A 29 -3.02 -7.68 -7.88
CA TYR A 29 -3.52 -6.98 -6.70
C TYR A 29 -3.51 -5.46 -6.91
N TRP A 30 -4.21 -4.79 -6.01
CA TRP A 30 -4.26 -3.34 -5.97
C TRP A 30 -4.28 -2.92 -4.50
N PHE A 31 -3.57 -1.87 -4.14
CA PHE A 31 -3.68 -1.30 -2.81
C PHE A 31 -3.56 0.21 -2.83
N ASN A 32 -4.12 0.82 -1.80
CA ASN A 32 -4.04 2.26 -1.57
C ASN A 32 -3.69 2.50 -0.10
N ILE A 33 -2.72 3.36 0.14
CA ILE A 33 -2.32 3.79 1.48
C ILE A 33 -2.44 5.29 1.54
N ARG A 34 -3.22 5.78 2.48
CA ARG A 34 -3.36 7.23 2.67
C ARG A 34 -3.44 7.57 4.15
N GLY A 35 -3.00 8.80 4.50
CA GLY A 35 -3.09 9.30 5.86
C GLY A 35 -4.49 9.82 6.17
N SER A 36 -4.86 9.72 7.45
CA SER A 36 -6.09 10.33 7.95
C SER A 36 -5.82 11.79 8.32
N ASN A 37 -6.75 12.68 8.00
CA ASN A 37 -6.64 14.09 8.38
C ASN A 37 -6.93 14.35 9.86
N THR A 38 -7.64 13.43 10.51
CA THR A 38 -8.09 13.59 11.90
C THR A 38 -7.29 12.79 12.90
N GLU A 39 -6.56 11.78 12.45
CA GLU A 39 -5.78 10.90 13.32
C GLU A 39 -4.43 10.58 12.67
N PRO A 40 -3.36 10.39 13.48
CA PRO A 40 -2.04 10.03 12.94
C PRO A 40 -1.99 8.55 12.56
N LYS A 41 -2.94 8.10 11.74
CA LYS A 41 -3.05 6.71 11.31
C LYS A 41 -3.06 6.65 9.79
N LEU A 42 -2.53 5.55 9.28
CA LEU A 42 -2.60 5.25 7.85
C LEU A 42 -3.81 4.35 7.59
N ARG A 43 -4.50 4.63 6.49
CA ARG A 43 -5.56 3.77 5.99
C ARG A 43 -5.02 2.96 4.85
N VAL A 44 -5.20 1.65 4.93
CA VAL A 44 -4.72 0.72 3.91
C VAL A 44 -5.91 -0.03 3.34
N ASN A 45 -6.08 0.05 2.02
CA ASN A 45 -7.10 -0.71 1.30
C ASN A 45 -6.38 -1.65 0.35
N VAL A 46 -6.69 -2.94 0.40
CA VAL A 46 -6.05 -3.94 -0.44
C VAL A 46 -7.10 -4.83 -1.09
N GLU A 47 -6.94 -5.06 -2.39
CA GLU A 47 -7.73 -6.04 -3.13
C GLU A 47 -6.77 -6.92 -3.93
N GLY A 48 -7.09 -8.17 -4.08
CA GLY A 48 -6.25 -9.10 -4.80
C GLY A 48 -7.06 -10.27 -5.37
N ILE A 49 -6.42 -11.06 -6.22
CA ILE A 49 -7.04 -12.21 -6.88
C ILE A 49 -7.33 -13.36 -5.91
N SER A 50 -6.69 -13.38 -4.74
CA SER A 50 -6.89 -14.41 -3.72
C SER A 50 -6.53 -13.87 -2.34
N GLU A 51 -7.00 -14.54 -1.29
CA GLU A 51 -6.67 -14.19 0.09
C GLU A 51 -5.17 -14.28 0.35
N LYS A 52 -4.51 -15.25 -0.26
CA LYS A 52 -3.07 -15.41 -0.13
C LYS A 52 -2.33 -14.18 -0.63
N VAL A 53 -2.69 -13.66 -1.78
CA VAL A 53 -2.09 -12.46 -2.35
C VAL A 53 -2.35 -11.27 -1.44
N ILE A 54 -3.56 -11.09 -0.97
CA ILE A 54 -3.92 -10.00 -0.06
C ILE A 54 -3.08 -10.07 1.22
N THR A 55 -2.94 -11.24 1.81
CA THR A 55 -2.16 -11.44 3.02
C THR A 55 -0.68 -11.09 2.80
N GLU A 56 -0.10 -11.54 1.70
CA GLU A 56 1.29 -11.26 1.35
C GLU A 56 1.52 -9.76 1.17
N VAL A 57 0.61 -9.07 0.50
CA VAL A 57 0.71 -7.62 0.30
C VAL A 57 0.61 -6.88 1.63
N LEU A 58 -0.34 -7.25 2.48
CA LEU A 58 -0.50 -6.64 3.80
C LEU A 58 0.74 -6.85 4.68
N GLU A 59 1.33 -8.03 4.65
CA GLU A 59 2.55 -8.30 5.41
C GLU A 59 3.71 -7.43 4.96
N LYS A 60 3.89 -7.27 3.66
CA LYS A 60 4.93 -6.40 3.11
C LYS A 60 4.72 -4.95 3.50
N ILE A 61 3.50 -4.47 3.43
CA ILE A 61 3.16 -3.11 3.83
C ILE A 61 3.44 -2.91 5.32
N SER A 62 2.97 -3.81 6.16
CA SER A 62 3.15 -3.73 7.62
C SER A 62 4.61 -3.75 8.03
N SER A 63 5.44 -4.52 7.31
CA SER A 63 6.87 -4.61 7.61
C SER A 63 7.65 -3.35 7.25
N ASN A 64 7.08 -2.48 6.43
CA ASN A 64 7.77 -1.29 5.91
C ASN A 64 7.14 0.05 6.36
N ILE A 65 6.16 -0.02 7.23
CA ILE A 65 5.53 1.19 7.81
C ILE A 65 5.99 1.43 9.26
#